data_104bb07a10418fd1b19a948334f92039
#
_entry.id   104bb07a10418fd1b19a948334f92039
#
_cell.length_a   1.000
_cell.length_b   1.000
_cell.length_c   1.000
_cell.angle_alpha   90.00
_cell.angle_beta   90.00
_cell.angle_gamma   90.00
#
_symmetry.space_group_name_H-M   'P 1'
#
loop_
_entity.id
_entity.type
_entity.pdbx_description
1 polymer ?
#
loop_
_entity_poly.entity_id
_entity_poly.type
_entity_poly.pdbx_seq_one_letter_code
_entity_poly.pdbx_strand_id
1 'polypeptide(L)'
;SLKNSSLRPEIKKQAEVVHKSLIPLGSNQRPLLYYLISNAKSAGYKNIYLITSPENSAFHNQIDKWGANKTFTNITIRFAIQNIPHSREKPLGTADAVQQALEQYPKLANTTFTVCNGDNLYSTSVFKMLRASREEPHALISYARSGMNFPDERLTKFAVMDIDPNGYLKNIIEKPNPLEINQYKDNTNEIRL
;
A
#
# COMPACT_ATOMS: atom_id res chain seq x y z
N SER A 1 -17.33 8.54 4.79
CA SER A 1 -17.18 8.47 6.27
C SER A 1 -17.64 7.09 6.73
N LEU A 2 -16.97 6.52 7.73
CA LEU A 2 -17.29 5.21 8.32
C LEU A 2 -18.73 5.15 8.88
N LYS A 3 -19.29 6.29 9.24
CA LYS A 3 -20.68 6.40 9.78
C LYS A 3 -21.76 5.90 8.81
N ASN A 4 -21.55 6.07 7.51
CA ASN A 4 -22.52 5.69 6.46
C ASN A 4 -22.17 4.38 5.73
N SER A 5 -21.26 3.59 6.26
CA SER A 5 -20.88 2.31 5.66
C SER A 5 -21.82 1.18 6.12
N SER A 6 -22.02 0.18 5.25
CA SER A 6 -22.76 -1.07 5.56
C SER A 6 -21.99 -2.02 6.49
N LEU A 7 -20.88 -1.58 7.08
CA LEU A 7 -20.05 -2.38 7.97
C LEU A 7 -20.78 -2.67 9.29
N ARG A 8 -20.56 -3.88 9.82
CA ARG A 8 -21.10 -4.28 11.13
C ARG A 8 -20.66 -3.30 12.23
N PRO A 9 -21.52 -2.98 13.21
CA PRO A 9 -21.24 -1.99 14.27
C PRO A 9 -19.92 -2.24 15.01
N GLU A 10 -19.59 -3.50 15.25
CA GLU A 10 -18.36 -3.94 15.92
C GLU A 10 -17.10 -3.52 15.13
N ILE A 11 -17.13 -3.67 13.80
CA ILE A 11 -16.02 -3.28 12.93
C ILE A 11 -15.88 -1.74 12.89
N LYS A 12 -17.01 -1.02 12.93
CA LYS A 12 -16.98 0.46 13.01
C LYS A 12 -16.29 0.93 14.29
N LYS A 13 -16.66 0.34 15.43
CA LYS A 13 -16.07 0.68 16.73
C LYS A 13 -14.56 0.35 16.78
N GLN A 14 -14.17 -0.79 16.23
CA GLN A 14 -12.75 -1.15 16.11
C GLN A 14 -11.97 -0.18 15.21
N ALA A 15 -12.56 0.26 14.09
CA ALA A 15 -11.93 1.19 13.16
C ALA A 15 -11.74 2.62 13.72
N GLU A 16 -12.38 2.97 14.83
CA GLU A 16 -12.17 4.24 15.53
C GLU A 16 -10.97 4.19 16.49
N VAL A 17 -10.58 2.99 16.95
CA VAL A 17 -9.57 2.80 17.98
C VAL A 17 -8.29 2.12 17.45
N VAL A 18 -8.43 1.30 16.40
CA VAL A 18 -7.34 0.48 15.86
C VAL A 18 -6.97 0.97 14.46
N HIS A 19 -5.67 0.99 14.15
CA HIS A 19 -5.22 1.31 12.80
C HIS A 19 -5.85 0.35 11.78
N LYS A 20 -6.29 0.86 10.64
CA LYS A 20 -7.05 0.10 9.61
C LYS A 20 -6.38 -1.22 9.21
N SER A 21 -5.06 -1.22 9.06
CA SER A 21 -4.30 -2.42 8.69
C SER A 21 -4.28 -3.52 9.76
N LEU A 22 -4.62 -3.18 11.01
CA LEU A 22 -4.70 -4.11 12.15
C LEU A 22 -6.12 -4.57 12.47
N ILE A 23 -7.13 -4.12 11.74
CA ILE A 23 -8.52 -4.57 11.92
C ILE A 23 -8.62 -6.05 11.50
N PRO A 24 -9.14 -6.93 12.39
CA PRO A 24 -9.36 -8.33 12.08
C PRO A 24 -10.39 -8.53 10.96
N LEU A 25 -10.09 -9.39 9.99
CA LEU A 25 -10.94 -9.67 8.84
C LEU A 25 -11.30 -11.15 8.75
N GLY A 26 -12.50 -11.40 8.24
CA GLY A 26 -12.99 -12.74 7.95
C GLY A 26 -13.18 -13.64 9.20
N SER A 27 -13.43 -14.92 8.97
CA SER A 27 -13.63 -15.93 10.01
C SER A 27 -12.35 -16.20 10.83
N ASN A 28 -11.19 -16.07 10.20
CA ASN A 28 -9.89 -16.33 10.84
C ASN A 28 -9.39 -15.16 11.70
N GLN A 29 -10.11 -14.05 11.76
CA GLN A 29 -9.80 -12.86 12.57
C GLN A 29 -8.35 -12.36 12.36
N ARG A 30 -7.81 -12.51 11.15
CA ARG A 30 -6.48 -12.03 10.79
C ARG A 30 -6.56 -10.61 10.22
N PRO A 31 -5.71 -9.69 10.66
CA PRO A 31 -5.74 -8.32 10.15
C PRO A 31 -5.24 -8.22 8.70
N LEU A 32 -5.59 -7.13 8.02
CA LEU A 32 -5.16 -6.84 6.65
C LEU A 32 -3.64 -6.96 6.49
N LEU A 33 -2.88 -6.44 7.44
CA LEU A 33 -1.42 -6.49 7.46
C LEU A 33 -0.89 -7.93 7.41
N TYR A 34 -1.60 -8.90 8.04
CA TYR A 34 -1.22 -10.31 7.96
C TYR A 34 -1.22 -10.79 6.50
N TYR A 35 -2.29 -10.51 5.76
CA TYR A 35 -2.43 -10.94 4.37
C TYR A 35 -1.43 -10.23 3.46
N LEU A 36 -1.19 -8.95 3.70
CA LEU A 36 -0.20 -8.16 2.97
C LEU A 36 1.21 -8.76 3.12
N ILE A 37 1.64 -9.04 4.35
CA ILE A 37 2.94 -9.66 4.64
C ILE A 37 2.99 -11.08 4.06
N SER A 38 1.91 -11.86 4.19
CA SER A 38 1.85 -13.23 3.62
C SER A 38 2.03 -13.23 2.11
N ASN A 39 1.37 -12.30 1.40
CA ASN A 39 1.48 -12.19 -0.05
C ASN A 39 2.88 -11.74 -0.48
N ALA A 40 3.48 -10.78 0.21
CA ALA A 40 4.86 -10.36 -0.02
C ALA A 40 5.84 -11.54 0.22
N LYS A 41 5.67 -12.28 1.33
CA LYS A 41 6.46 -13.50 1.60
C LYS A 41 6.33 -14.50 0.47
N SER A 42 5.11 -14.83 0.04
CA SER A 42 4.84 -15.79 -1.03
C SER A 42 5.41 -15.35 -2.38
N ALA A 43 5.61 -14.05 -2.57
CA ALA A 43 6.33 -13.48 -3.70
C ALA A 43 7.85 -13.48 -3.54
N GLY A 44 8.37 -13.92 -2.38
CA GLY A 44 9.79 -14.10 -2.11
C GLY A 44 10.49 -12.90 -1.46
N TYR A 45 9.75 -11.90 -0.95
CA TYR A 45 10.35 -10.88 -0.10
C TYR A 45 10.79 -11.48 1.23
N LYS A 46 11.97 -11.08 1.71
CA LYS A 46 12.57 -11.58 2.95
C LYS A 46 12.67 -10.50 4.02
N ASN A 47 12.68 -9.25 3.64
CA ASN A 47 12.77 -8.12 4.56
C ASN A 47 11.54 -7.23 4.35
N ILE A 48 10.87 -6.92 5.45
CA ILE A 48 9.71 -6.04 5.48
C ILE A 48 10.05 -4.88 6.43
N TYR A 49 9.85 -3.65 5.96
CA TYR A 49 10.02 -2.44 6.74
C TYR A 49 8.65 -1.80 6.91
N LEU A 50 8.14 -1.77 8.13
CA LEU A 50 6.88 -1.12 8.46
C LEU A 50 7.17 0.32 8.83
N ILE A 51 6.76 1.26 8.00
CA ILE A 51 6.88 2.68 8.29
C ILE A 51 5.65 3.11 9.07
N THR A 52 5.85 3.59 10.29
CA THR A 52 4.78 3.93 11.22
C THR A 52 5.03 5.30 11.86
N SER A 53 4.00 5.85 12.52
CA SER A 53 4.19 6.95 13.46
C SER A 53 5.00 6.50 14.70
N PRO A 54 5.51 7.44 15.51
CA PRO A 54 6.13 7.10 16.80
C PRO A 54 5.22 6.28 17.72
N GLU A 55 3.89 6.55 17.71
CA GLU A 55 2.89 5.81 18.49
C GLU A 55 2.52 4.51 17.77
N ASN A 56 3.38 3.51 17.82
CA ASN A 56 3.24 2.26 17.07
C ASN A 56 3.14 1.00 17.91
N SER A 57 2.87 1.13 19.21
CA SER A 57 2.80 0.00 20.14
C SER A 57 1.88 -1.13 19.69
N ALA A 58 0.74 -0.81 19.07
CA ALA A 58 -0.19 -1.79 18.54
C ALA A 58 0.43 -2.66 17.44
N PHE A 59 1.28 -2.07 16.60
CA PHE A 59 2.03 -2.81 15.57
C PHE A 59 3.11 -3.70 16.19
N HIS A 60 3.88 -3.19 17.15
CA HIS A 60 4.87 -3.98 17.88
C HIS A 60 4.22 -5.18 18.56
N ASN A 61 3.16 -4.98 19.32
CA ASN A 61 2.43 -6.06 20.00
C ASN A 61 1.93 -7.13 19.00
N GLN A 62 1.46 -6.72 17.83
CA GLN A 62 0.98 -7.65 16.82
C GLN A 62 2.14 -8.44 16.19
N ILE A 63 3.26 -7.78 15.88
CA ILE A 63 4.46 -8.44 15.31
C ILE A 63 5.07 -9.40 16.31
N ASP A 64 5.18 -9.01 17.59
CA ASP A 64 5.68 -9.87 18.67
C ASP A 64 4.82 -11.12 18.86
N LYS A 65 3.49 -10.95 18.83
CA LYS A 65 2.54 -12.09 18.86
C LYS A 65 2.76 -13.04 17.69
N TRP A 66 3.00 -12.53 16.49
CA TRP A 66 3.30 -13.37 15.33
C TRP A 66 4.67 -14.04 15.44
N GLY A 67 5.65 -13.35 16.01
CA GLY A 67 6.98 -13.91 16.31
C GLY A 67 6.90 -15.07 17.28
N ALA A 68 6.23 -14.89 18.41
CA ALA A 68 6.01 -15.93 19.41
C ALA A 68 5.32 -17.18 18.84
N ASN A 69 4.36 -17.00 17.93
CA ASN A 69 3.63 -18.07 17.27
C ASN A 69 4.35 -18.61 16.00
N LYS A 70 5.55 -18.15 15.71
CA LYS A 70 6.30 -18.50 14.48
C LYS A 70 5.48 -18.34 13.19
N THR A 71 4.59 -17.35 13.16
CA THR A 71 3.64 -17.13 12.06
C THR A 71 4.37 -16.81 10.75
N PHE A 72 5.42 -15.99 10.83
CA PHE A 72 6.22 -15.58 9.69
C PHE A 72 7.68 -16.06 9.85
N THR A 73 7.92 -17.30 9.51
CA THR A 73 9.28 -17.86 9.44
C THR A 73 9.99 -17.37 8.18
N ASN A 74 11.31 -17.19 8.25
CA ASN A 74 12.16 -16.77 7.14
C ASN A 74 11.85 -15.39 6.56
N ILE A 75 11.23 -14.52 7.37
CA ILE A 75 11.08 -13.09 7.10
C ILE A 75 11.65 -12.30 8.27
N THR A 76 12.29 -11.19 7.96
CA THR A 76 12.67 -10.18 8.95
C THR A 76 11.73 -9.00 8.83
N ILE A 77 11.06 -8.63 9.92
CA ILE A 77 10.21 -7.43 10.01
C ILE A 77 10.93 -6.40 10.86
N ARG A 78 11.05 -5.18 10.35
CA ARG A 78 11.65 -4.02 11.03
C ARG A 78 10.70 -2.86 11.00
N PHE A 79 10.89 -1.92 11.91
CA PHE A 79 10.14 -0.68 11.96
C PHE A 79 11.03 0.48 11.50
N ALA A 80 10.45 1.38 10.72
CA ALA A 80 10.97 2.72 10.48
C ALA A 80 9.95 3.73 10.99
N ILE A 81 10.42 4.82 11.59
CA ILE A 81 9.55 5.83 12.18
C ILE A 81 9.48 7.02 11.24
N GLN A 82 8.26 7.39 10.85
CA GLN A 82 8.01 8.67 10.20
C GLN A 82 7.66 9.70 11.26
N ASN A 83 8.57 10.62 11.49
CA ASN A 83 8.35 11.77 12.38
C ASN A 83 7.56 12.86 11.65
N ILE A 84 6.73 13.56 12.42
CA ILE A 84 6.03 14.74 11.95
C ILE A 84 6.86 15.98 12.32
N PRO A 85 7.19 16.87 11.36
CA PRO A 85 7.89 18.10 11.67
C PRO A 85 7.13 18.94 12.72
N HIS A 86 7.86 19.58 13.64
CA HIS A 86 7.26 20.36 14.75
C HIS A 86 6.26 21.45 14.29
N SER A 87 6.40 21.94 13.07
CA SER A 87 5.52 22.96 12.49
C SER A 87 4.25 22.39 11.87
N ARG A 88 3.98 21.08 11.97
CA ARG A 88 2.86 20.40 11.30
C ARG A 88 2.11 19.49 12.25
N GLU A 89 0.82 19.32 11.97
CA GLU A 89 -0.04 18.34 12.66
C GLU A 89 -0.11 16.99 11.92
N LYS A 90 0.33 16.93 10.65
CA LYS A 90 0.24 15.74 9.81
C LYS A 90 1.57 15.46 9.11
N PRO A 91 1.88 14.19 8.84
CA PRO A 91 3.08 13.82 8.09
C PRO A 91 3.07 14.42 6.69
N LEU A 92 4.25 14.55 6.09
CA LEU A 92 4.42 15.15 4.75
C LEU A 92 3.92 14.26 3.61
N GLY A 93 3.73 12.97 3.85
CA GLY A 93 3.20 12.02 2.86
C GLY A 93 4.11 10.81 2.63
N THR A 94 3.79 10.02 1.60
CA THR A 94 4.46 8.74 1.36
C THR A 94 5.93 8.88 0.96
N ALA A 95 6.26 9.89 0.15
CA ALA A 95 7.66 10.12 -0.26
C ALA A 95 8.56 10.45 0.93
N ASP A 96 8.09 11.32 1.83
CA ASP A 96 8.77 11.64 3.07
C ASP A 96 8.93 10.40 3.97
N ALA A 97 7.89 9.57 4.07
CA ALA A 97 7.96 8.32 4.83
C ALA A 97 9.07 7.40 4.31
N VAL A 98 9.18 7.26 2.99
CA VAL A 98 10.24 6.47 2.34
C VAL A 98 11.61 7.10 2.60
N GLN A 99 11.75 8.41 2.45
CA GLN A 99 13.00 9.11 2.74
C GLN A 99 13.46 8.87 4.16
N GLN A 100 12.61 9.07 5.16
CA GLN A 100 12.95 8.83 6.56
C GLN A 100 13.30 7.36 6.84
N ALA A 101 12.67 6.41 6.15
CA ALA A 101 13.05 5.00 6.24
C ALA A 101 14.45 4.73 5.64
N LEU A 102 14.80 5.36 4.53
CA LEU A 102 16.14 5.25 3.93
C LEU A 102 17.22 5.87 4.81
N GLU A 103 16.93 6.97 5.51
CA GLU A 103 17.83 7.59 6.49
C GLU A 103 18.09 6.66 7.69
N GLN A 104 17.05 5.97 8.18
CA GLN A 104 17.18 5.01 9.29
C GLN A 104 17.84 3.69 8.85
N TYR A 105 17.71 3.31 7.57
CA TYR A 105 18.27 2.09 6.99
C TYR A 105 19.05 2.39 5.70
N PRO A 106 20.23 3.04 5.78
CA PRO A 106 20.97 3.51 4.60
C PRO A 106 21.31 2.44 3.58
N LYS A 107 21.41 1.17 4.00
CA LYS A 107 21.66 0.04 3.09
C LYS A 107 20.54 -0.15 2.06
N LEU A 108 19.33 0.31 2.34
CA LEU A 108 18.20 0.22 1.40
C LEU A 108 18.43 1.10 0.17
N ALA A 109 19.12 2.22 0.28
CA ALA A 109 19.40 3.12 -0.84
C ALA A 109 20.17 2.42 -1.98
N ASN A 110 20.92 1.36 -1.67
CA ASN A 110 21.73 0.59 -2.62
C ASN A 110 21.09 -0.77 -2.97
N THR A 111 19.80 -0.94 -2.71
CA THR A 111 19.08 -2.19 -2.98
C THR A 111 17.76 -1.90 -3.67
N THR A 112 17.28 -2.85 -4.47
CA THR A 112 15.93 -2.77 -5.02
C THR A 112 14.92 -3.04 -3.91
N PHE A 113 13.94 -2.16 -3.76
CA PHE A 113 12.85 -2.29 -2.81
C PHE A 113 11.50 -1.96 -3.44
N THR A 114 10.43 -2.43 -2.84
CA THR A 114 9.05 -2.13 -3.24
C THR A 114 8.37 -1.32 -2.14
N VAL A 115 7.69 -0.24 -2.51
CA VAL A 115 6.85 0.56 -1.62
C VAL A 115 5.40 0.21 -1.87
N CYS A 116 4.64 0.01 -0.81
CA CYS A 116 3.18 -0.19 -0.90
C CYS A 116 2.47 0.40 0.32
N ASN A 117 1.21 0.77 0.13
CA ASN A 117 0.38 1.25 1.23
C ASN A 117 0.01 0.10 2.17
N GLY A 118 0.13 0.31 3.47
CA GLY A 118 -0.15 -0.71 4.49
C GLY A 118 -1.65 -1.00 4.71
N ASP A 119 -2.54 -0.18 4.16
CA ASP A 119 -4.00 -0.32 4.24
C ASP A 119 -4.65 -0.79 2.93
N ASN A 120 -3.85 -1.20 1.95
CA ASN A 120 -4.28 -1.85 0.71
C ASN A 120 -3.83 -3.31 0.68
N LEU A 121 -4.63 -4.17 0.05
CA LEU A 121 -4.26 -5.57 -0.18
C LEU A 121 -3.78 -5.76 -1.62
N TYR A 122 -2.52 -6.13 -1.75
CA TYR A 122 -1.92 -6.46 -3.04
C TYR A 122 -1.77 -7.98 -3.17
N SER A 123 -2.04 -8.51 -4.36
CA SER A 123 -1.91 -9.94 -4.62
C SER A 123 -0.45 -10.40 -4.68
N THR A 124 -0.23 -11.69 -4.48
CA THR A 124 1.10 -12.29 -4.66
C THR A 124 1.65 -12.07 -6.08
N SER A 125 0.77 -12.06 -7.10
CA SER A 125 1.17 -11.82 -8.50
C SER A 125 1.71 -10.39 -8.69
N VAL A 126 1.06 -9.37 -8.11
CA VAL A 126 1.55 -7.99 -8.13
C VAL A 126 2.95 -7.88 -7.53
N PHE A 127 3.18 -8.47 -6.39
CA PHE A 127 4.51 -8.48 -5.77
C PHE A 127 5.54 -9.23 -6.61
N LYS A 128 5.17 -10.34 -7.26
CA LYS A 128 6.07 -11.07 -8.18
C LYS A 128 6.42 -10.22 -9.40
N MET A 129 5.44 -9.52 -9.99
CA MET A 129 5.67 -8.61 -11.12
C MET A 129 6.66 -7.49 -10.75
N LEU A 130 6.50 -6.87 -9.58
CA LEU A 130 7.42 -5.83 -9.11
C LEU A 130 8.84 -6.34 -8.83
N ARG A 131 8.99 -7.62 -8.48
CA ARG A 131 10.30 -8.26 -8.28
C ARG A 131 10.93 -8.83 -9.54
N ALA A 132 10.18 -8.97 -10.62
CA ALA A 132 10.72 -9.51 -11.85
C ALA A 132 11.92 -8.69 -12.34
N SER A 133 12.93 -9.37 -12.88
CA SER A 133 14.06 -8.71 -13.52
C SER A 133 13.57 -7.90 -14.72
N ARG A 134 14.11 -6.71 -14.90
CA ARG A 134 13.80 -5.78 -16.00
C ARG A 134 14.99 -4.90 -16.28
N GLU A 135 15.02 -4.33 -17.48
CA GLU A 135 16.04 -3.37 -17.87
C GLU A 135 15.81 -2.02 -17.18
N GLU A 136 14.55 -1.61 -17.07
CA GLU A 136 14.18 -0.35 -16.46
C GLU A 136 14.28 -0.43 -14.91
N PRO A 137 14.91 0.56 -14.28
CA PRO A 137 15.18 0.53 -12.84
C PRO A 137 13.92 0.68 -11.99
N HIS A 138 12.85 1.30 -12.53
CA HIS A 138 11.63 1.61 -11.80
C HIS A 138 10.42 0.95 -12.43
N ALA A 139 9.45 0.58 -11.60
CA ALA A 139 8.17 0.06 -12.05
C ALA A 139 7.04 0.48 -11.10
N LEU A 140 5.88 0.71 -11.67
CA LEU A 140 4.65 1.01 -10.97
C LEU A 140 3.58 0.03 -11.45
N ILE A 141 2.71 -0.42 -10.55
CA ILE A 141 1.55 -1.24 -10.92
C ILE A 141 0.41 -0.32 -11.30
N SER A 142 -0.12 -0.51 -12.49
CA SER A 142 -1.37 0.09 -12.91
C SER A 142 -2.47 -0.96 -12.95
N TYR A 143 -3.67 -0.57 -12.55
CA TYR A 143 -4.85 -1.42 -12.57
C TYR A 143 -5.79 -0.98 -13.68
N ALA A 144 -6.28 -1.93 -14.49
CA ALA A 144 -7.32 -1.65 -15.46
C ALA A 144 -8.63 -1.30 -14.74
N ARG A 145 -9.27 -0.20 -15.16
CA ARG A 145 -10.58 0.21 -14.61
C ARG A 145 -11.63 -0.89 -14.77
N SER A 146 -11.64 -1.58 -15.90
CA SER A 146 -12.55 -2.67 -16.20
C SER A 146 -12.45 -3.85 -15.22
N GLY A 147 -11.28 -4.04 -14.59
CA GLY A 147 -11.06 -5.05 -13.55
C GLY A 147 -11.51 -4.62 -12.15
N MET A 148 -11.99 -3.40 -11.97
CA MET A 148 -12.36 -2.83 -10.67
C MET A 148 -13.87 -2.85 -10.47
N ASN A 149 -14.33 -3.48 -9.38
CA ASN A 149 -15.75 -3.54 -9.04
C ASN A 149 -16.17 -2.35 -8.15
N PHE A 150 -16.25 -1.15 -8.75
CA PHE A 150 -16.82 0.04 -8.12
C PHE A 150 -17.52 0.93 -9.16
N PRO A 151 -18.50 1.77 -8.77
CA PRO A 151 -19.19 2.65 -9.70
C PRO A 151 -18.30 3.78 -10.22
N ASP A 152 -18.63 4.31 -11.43
CA ASP A 152 -17.80 5.30 -12.13
C ASP A 152 -17.63 6.62 -11.36
N GLU A 153 -18.59 6.99 -10.51
CA GLU A 153 -18.50 8.18 -9.67
C GLU A 153 -17.30 8.14 -8.69
N ARG A 154 -16.75 6.95 -8.45
CA ARG A 154 -15.56 6.79 -7.62
C ARG A 154 -14.26 7.02 -8.37
N LEU A 155 -14.27 7.06 -9.70
CA LEU A 155 -13.03 7.28 -10.50
C LEU A 155 -12.30 8.56 -10.08
N THR A 156 -13.05 9.64 -9.82
CA THR A 156 -12.49 10.92 -9.38
C THR A 156 -11.78 10.90 -8.02
N LYS A 157 -11.86 9.77 -7.29
CA LYS A 157 -11.17 9.58 -6.01
C LYS A 157 -9.85 8.84 -6.15
N PHE A 158 -9.56 8.33 -7.33
CA PHE A 158 -8.30 7.67 -7.66
C PHE A 158 -7.44 8.59 -8.53
N ALA A 159 -6.15 8.34 -8.53
CA ALA A 159 -5.29 8.89 -9.55
C ALA A 159 -5.48 8.12 -10.86
N VAL A 160 -5.45 8.81 -11.98
CA VAL A 160 -5.44 8.21 -13.32
C VAL A 160 -4.03 8.34 -13.90
N MET A 161 -3.54 7.28 -14.52
CA MET A 161 -2.23 7.24 -15.12
C MET A 161 -2.31 7.51 -16.62
N ASP A 162 -1.56 8.48 -17.10
CA ASP A 162 -1.29 8.69 -18.52
C ASP A 162 -0.06 7.84 -18.90
N ILE A 163 -0.28 6.82 -19.72
CA ILE A 163 0.73 5.83 -20.09
C ILE A 163 0.92 5.87 -21.61
N ASP A 164 2.17 5.91 -22.05
CA ASP A 164 2.49 5.91 -23.48
C ASP A 164 2.26 4.51 -24.13
N PRO A 165 2.28 4.41 -25.48
CA PRO A 165 2.09 3.14 -26.18
C PRO A 165 3.12 2.06 -25.83
N ASN A 166 4.28 2.42 -25.29
CA ASN A 166 5.33 1.49 -24.88
C ASN A 166 5.16 1.03 -23.41
N GLY A 167 4.15 1.55 -22.69
CA GLY A 167 3.88 1.22 -21.30
C GLY A 167 4.60 2.09 -20.28
N TYR A 168 5.23 3.19 -20.69
CA TYR A 168 5.89 4.12 -19.77
C TYR A 168 4.91 5.15 -19.22
N LEU A 169 5.02 5.38 -17.92
CA LEU A 169 4.25 6.41 -17.23
C LEU A 169 4.72 7.80 -17.67
N LYS A 170 3.79 8.59 -18.23
CA LYS A 170 4.01 10.00 -18.62
C LYS A 170 3.59 10.94 -17.51
N ASN A 171 2.43 10.68 -16.93
CA ASN A 171 1.87 11.55 -15.89
C ASN A 171 0.92 10.78 -14.96
N ILE A 172 0.69 11.33 -13.77
CA ILE A 172 -0.32 10.88 -12.80
C ILE A 172 -1.25 12.06 -12.53
N ILE A 173 -2.52 11.87 -12.83
CA ILE A 173 -3.56 12.88 -12.68
C ILE A 173 -4.34 12.59 -11.41
N GLU A 174 -4.05 13.32 -10.35
CA GLU A 174 -4.76 13.22 -9.07
C GLU A 174 -6.13 13.85 -9.15
N LYS A 175 -7.17 13.15 -8.69
CA LYS A 175 -8.56 13.61 -8.65
C LYS A 175 -9.01 14.20 -10.00
N PRO A 176 -8.97 13.40 -11.07
CA PRO A 176 -9.26 13.86 -12.42
C PRO A 176 -10.66 14.46 -12.52
N ASN A 177 -10.83 15.43 -13.42
CA ASN A 177 -12.15 15.93 -13.78
C ASN A 177 -12.94 14.82 -14.50
N PRO A 178 -14.19 14.51 -14.11
CA PRO A 178 -15.01 13.49 -14.73
C PRO A 178 -15.14 13.62 -16.25
N LEU A 179 -15.19 14.87 -16.77
CA LEU A 179 -15.34 15.15 -18.19
C LEU A 179 -14.06 14.85 -19.00
N GLU A 180 -12.90 14.84 -18.34
CA GLU A 180 -11.60 14.67 -18.98
C GLU A 180 -11.02 13.26 -18.81
N ILE A 181 -11.60 12.43 -17.95
CA ILE A 181 -11.07 11.09 -17.64
C ILE A 181 -10.86 10.26 -18.92
N ASN A 182 -11.79 10.35 -19.88
CA ASN A 182 -11.72 9.56 -21.11
C ASN A 182 -10.55 9.89 -22.03
N GLN A 183 -9.91 11.05 -21.88
CA GLN A 183 -8.71 11.41 -22.67
C GLN A 183 -7.45 10.66 -22.22
N TYR A 184 -7.48 10.05 -21.02
CA TYR A 184 -6.37 9.28 -20.44
C TYR A 184 -6.51 7.76 -20.66
N LYS A 185 -7.27 7.35 -21.67
CA LYS A 185 -7.32 5.95 -22.07
C LYS A 185 -6.02 5.57 -22.78
N ASP A 186 -5.51 4.39 -22.44
CA ASP A 186 -4.34 3.84 -23.10
C ASP A 186 -4.68 3.32 -24.53
N ASN A 187 -3.68 2.77 -25.21
CA ASN A 187 -3.82 2.22 -26.57
C ASN A 187 -4.78 1.01 -26.66
N THR A 188 -5.20 0.44 -25.54
CA THR A 188 -6.22 -0.61 -25.46
C THR A 188 -7.61 -0.07 -25.11
N ASN A 189 -7.79 1.27 -25.15
CA ASN A 189 -9.02 1.98 -24.76
C ASN A 189 -9.40 1.79 -23.28
N GLU A 190 -8.40 1.52 -22.41
CA GLU A 190 -8.56 1.26 -20.98
C GLU A 190 -8.07 2.44 -20.15
N ILE A 191 -8.80 2.78 -19.08
CA ILE A 191 -8.34 3.74 -18.06
C ILE A 191 -7.45 2.99 -17.07
N ARG A 192 -6.27 3.54 -16.80
CA ARG A 192 -5.31 2.98 -15.85
C ARG A 192 -5.32 3.77 -14.53
N LEU A 193 -5.41 3.02 -13.42
CA LEU A 193 -5.50 3.56 -12.05
C LEU A 193 -4.27 3.15 -11.24
#